data_8c2de0bc953982cdde4f32ccd5ec3196
#
_entry.id   8c2de0bc953982cdde4f32ccd5ec3196
#
_cell.length_a   1.000
_cell.length_b   1.000
_cell.length_c   1.000
_cell.angle_alpha   90.00
_cell.angle_beta   90.00
_cell.angle_gamma   90.00
#
_symmetry.space_group_name_H-M   'P 1'
#
loop_
_entity.id
_entity.type
_entity.pdbx_description
1 polymer ?
#
loop_
_entity_poly.entity_id
_entity_poly.type
_entity_poly.pdbx_seq_one_letter_code
_entity_poly.pdbx_strand_id
1 'polypeptide(L)'
;HTIPDSIGVSIKTKEGNIVYTGDFKFDQSAIEMYQTDYGRLAEIGKEGVLALLSDSSNAENPAQVASEAQIADEVFDTIRYWEGRIIVACVASNLQRVQQVLNAADRSGRKVVLTGQDFERIIRTAMKLEKLQLPSEDLLVKPKEMKKYAPEQLLILETGRMGEPIKSLQKMANNTHGVVRIEEGDLVYITTTPTTAMETTVAKTEDIVYRAGATVKQISD
;
A
#
# COMPACT_ATOMS: atom_id res chain seq x y z
N HIS A 1 -5.16 -9.82 -6.03
CA HIS A 1 -5.45 -8.71 -5.15
C HIS A 1 -4.24 -8.40 -4.26
N THR A 2 -4.22 -7.26 -3.59
CA THR A 2 -3.09 -6.77 -2.77
C THR A 2 -3.01 -7.41 -1.37
N ILE A 3 -3.91 -8.31 -1.04
CA ILE A 3 -3.89 -9.13 0.17
C ILE A 3 -3.62 -10.59 -0.20
N PRO A 4 -2.69 -11.29 0.48
CA PRO A 4 -2.42 -12.70 0.20
C PRO A 4 -3.64 -13.58 0.49
N ASP A 5 -3.72 -14.71 -0.19
CA ASP A 5 -4.81 -15.70 -0.04
C ASP A 5 -6.21 -15.15 -0.33
N SER A 6 -6.32 -14.13 -1.17
CA SER A 6 -7.61 -13.70 -1.73
C SER A 6 -8.23 -14.85 -2.53
N ILE A 7 -9.54 -15.04 -2.40
CA ILE A 7 -10.25 -16.15 -3.02
C ILE A 7 -11.37 -15.66 -3.95
N GLY A 8 -11.53 -16.36 -5.09
CA GLY A 8 -12.77 -16.42 -5.83
C GLY A 8 -13.54 -17.67 -5.47
N VAL A 9 -14.83 -17.70 -5.80
CA VAL A 9 -15.71 -18.83 -5.49
C VAL A 9 -16.40 -19.30 -6.76
N SER A 10 -16.38 -20.61 -7.04
CA SER A 10 -17.16 -21.22 -8.09
C SER A 10 -18.15 -22.22 -7.49
N ILE A 11 -19.44 -22.00 -7.73
CA ILE A 11 -20.53 -22.86 -7.27
C ILE A 11 -20.99 -23.68 -8.46
N LYS A 12 -20.82 -25.01 -8.39
CA LYS A 12 -21.30 -25.95 -9.43
C LYS A 12 -22.79 -26.18 -9.29
N THR A 13 -23.52 -25.97 -10.37
CA THR A 13 -24.94 -26.30 -10.49
C THR A 13 -25.16 -27.27 -11.65
N LYS A 14 -26.39 -27.81 -11.79
CA LYS A 14 -26.76 -28.68 -12.92
C LYS A 14 -26.77 -27.93 -14.25
N GLU A 15 -27.03 -26.64 -14.21
CA GLU A 15 -27.15 -25.75 -15.38
C GLU A 15 -25.83 -25.07 -15.77
N GLY A 16 -24.80 -25.16 -14.93
CA GLY A 16 -23.49 -24.53 -15.13
C GLY A 16 -22.92 -23.93 -13.84
N ASN A 17 -21.75 -23.31 -13.93
CA ASN A 17 -21.07 -22.71 -12.78
C ASN A 17 -21.56 -21.27 -12.56
N ILE A 18 -21.76 -20.90 -11.29
CA ILE A 18 -21.89 -19.51 -10.86
C ILE A 18 -20.53 -19.10 -10.28
N VAL A 19 -19.90 -18.09 -10.85
CA VAL A 19 -18.55 -17.68 -10.47
C VAL A 19 -18.59 -16.28 -9.84
N TYR A 20 -18.04 -16.16 -8.64
CA TYR A 20 -17.79 -14.90 -7.97
C TYR A 20 -16.28 -14.66 -7.87
N THR A 21 -15.79 -13.59 -8.49
CA THR A 21 -14.33 -13.35 -8.58
C THR A 21 -13.74 -12.83 -7.27
N GLY A 22 -14.53 -12.18 -6.42
CA GLY A 22 -13.97 -11.25 -5.44
C GLY A 22 -13.31 -10.08 -6.14
N ASP A 23 -12.57 -9.26 -5.39
CA ASP A 23 -11.72 -8.22 -5.98
C ASP A 23 -10.49 -8.87 -6.60
N PHE A 24 -10.08 -8.45 -7.80
CA PHE A 24 -8.96 -9.06 -8.50
C PHE A 24 -8.11 -8.05 -9.26
N LYS A 25 -6.88 -8.44 -9.54
CA LYS A 25 -5.97 -7.78 -10.47
C LYS A 25 -5.21 -8.86 -11.24
N PHE A 26 -5.27 -8.80 -12.57
CA PHE A 26 -4.46 -9.67 -13.42
C PHE A 26 -3.09 -9.05 -13.64
N ASP A 27 -2.12 -9.50 -12.86
CA ASP A 27 -0.74 -9.06 -12.95
C ASP A 27 0.20 -10.26 -13.02
N GLN A 28 0.83 -10.44 -14.18
CA GLN A 28 1.77 -11.54 -14.41
C GLN A 28 3.13 -11.30 -13.71
N SER A 29 3.42 -10.08 -13.28
CA SER A 29 4.64 -9.73 -12.56
C SER A 29 4.51 -9.92 -11.05
N ALA A 30 3.31 -10.22 -10.55
CA ALA A 30 3.08 -10.43 -9.12
C ALA A 30 3.89 -11.63 -8.60
N ILE A 31 4.40 -11.53 -7.38
CA ILE A 31 5.04 -12.66 -6.71
C ILE A 31 4.03 -13.75 -6.41
N GLU A 32 4.50 -15.00 -6.25
CA GLU A 32 3.67 -16.21 -6.19
C GLU A 32 2.44 -16.11 -5.28
N MET A 33 2.60 -15.56 -4.07
CA MET A 33 1.49 -15.44 -3.11
C MET A 33 0.36 -14.47 -3.52
N TYR A 34 0.56 -13.67 -4.56
CA TYR A 34 -0.43 -12.73 -5.12
C TYR A 34 -0.85 -13.09 -6.54
N GLN A 35 -0.28 -14.15 -7.12
CA GLN A 35 -0.63 -14.56 -8.48
C GLN A 35 -2.04 -15.15 -8.54
N THR A 36 -2.73 -14.81 -9.61
CA THR A 36 -4.02 -15.42 -9.95
C THR A 36 -3.79 -16.82 -10.52
N ASP A 37 -4.54 -17.80 -10.05
CA ASP A 37 -4.56 -19.15 -10.63
C ASP A 37 -5.31 -19.17 -11.96
N TYR A 38 -4.61 -18.76 -13.02
CA TYR A 38 -5.14 -18.74 -14.39
C TYR A 38 -5.53 -20.14 -14.89
N GLY A 39 -4.82 -21.18 -14.44
CA GLY A 39 -5.12 -22.57 -14.78
C GLY A 39 -6.52 -22.95 -14.29
N ARG A 40 -6.81 -22.64 -13.03
CA ARG A 40 -8.12 -22.93 -12.44
C ARG A 40 -9.24 -22.11 -13.08
N LEU A 41 -8.99 -20.84 -13.41
CA LEU A 41 -9.97 -20.03 -14.16
C LEU A 41 -10.29 -20.62 -15.53
N ALA A 42 -9.26 -21.09 -16.26
CA ALA A 42 -9.46 -21.73 -17.56
C ALA A 42 -10.26 -23.05 -17.46
N GLU A 43 -10.03 -23.86 -16.43
CA GLU A 43 -10.82 -25.08 -16.17
C GLU A 43 -12.29 -24.75 -15.92
N ILE A 44 -12.59 -23.78 -15.05
CA ILE A 44 -13.95 -23.33 -14.76
C ILE A 44 -14.63 -22.83 -16.04
N GLY A 45 -13.91 -22.05 -16.86
CA GLY A 45 -14.41 -21.58 -18.15
C GLY A 45 -14.77 -22.70 -19.10
N LYS A 46 -13.97 -23.78 -19.15
CA LYS A 46 -14.27 -24.99 -19.98
C LYS A 46 -15.48 -25.79 -19.48
N GLU A 47 -15.70 -25.82 -18.16
CA GLU A 47 -16.87 -26.50 -17.57
C GLU A 47 -18.20 -25.76 -17.89
N GLY A 48 -18.13 -24.48 -18.29
CA GLY A 48 -19.26 -23.62 -18.59
C GLY A 48 -19.70 -22.76 -17.43
N VAL A 49 -19.84 -21.46 -17.69
CA VAL A 49 -20.22 -20.44 -16.71
C VAL A 49 -21.63 -19.93 -17.02
N LEU A 50 -22.56 -20.18 -16.11
CA LEU A 50 -23.94 -19.70 -16.18
C LEU A 50 -24.05 -18.24 -15.80
N ALA A 51 -23.35 -17.85 -14.75
CA ALA A 51 -23.33 -16.46 -14.27
C ALA A 51 -21.94 -16.11 -13.74
N LEU A 52 -21.48 -14.88 -14.08
CA LEU A 52 -20.24 -14.29 -13.59
C LEU A 52 -20.57 -13.04 -12.78
N LEU A 53 -20.22 -13.06 -11.49
CA LEU A 53 -20.30 -11.91 -10.60
C LEU A 53 -18.85 -11.40 -10.44
N SER A 54 -18.53 -10.35 -11.20
CA SER A 54 -17.18 -9.83 -11.29
C SER A 54 -17.06 -8.49 -10.60
N ASP A 55 -15.92 -8.23 -9.94
CA ASP A 55 -15.51 -6.88 -9.59
C ASP A 55 -15.46 -6.02 -10.85
N SER A 56 -16.00 -4.83 -10.75
CA SER A 56 -16.05 -3.84 -11.82
C SER A 56 -15.71 -2.42 -11.34
N SER A 57 -15.10 -2.31 -10.16
CA SER A 57 -14.85 -1.03 -9.50
C SER A 57 -14.00 -0.06 -10.32
N ASN A 58 -13.20 -0.57 -11.26
CA ASN A 58 -12.34 0.23 -12.12
C ASN A 58 -12.65 0.08 -13.63
N ALA A 59 -13.83 -0.45 -13.96
CA ALA A 59 -14.20 -0.80 -15.34
C ALA A 59 -14.36 0.40 -16.28
N GLU A 60 -14.60 1.59 -15.75
CA GLU A 60 -14.73 2.83 -16.54
C GLU A 60 -13.39 3.48 -16.85
N ASN A 61 -12.30 3.04 -16.19
CA ASN A 61 -10.97 3.60 -16.41
C ASN A 61 -10.28 2.85 -17.56
N PRO A 62 -10.07 3.49 -18.73
CA PRO A 62 -9.42 2.85 -19.88
C PRO A 62 -7.89 2.79 -19.72
N ALA A 63 -7.33 3.39 -18.67
CA ALA A 63 -5.89 3.39 -18.46
C ALA A 63 -5.39 1.99 -18.14
N GLN A 64 -4.19 1.69 -18.60
CA GLN A 64 -3.50 0.46 -18.24
C GLN A 64 -3.03 0.56 -16.79
N VAL A 65 -3.47 -0.37 -15.95
CA VAL A 65 -3.01 -0.44 -14.57
C VAL A 65 -1.53 -0.82 -14.53
N ALA A 66 -0.72 -0.07 -13.79
CA ALA A 66 0.70 -0.37 -13.63
C ALA A 66 0.90 -1.76 -12.99
N SER A 67 1.92 -2.49 -13.47
CA SER A 67 2.28 -3.76 -12.85
C SER A 67 2.92 -3.53 -11.47
N GLU A 68 2.81 -4.51 -10.59
CA GLU A 68 3.42 -4.42 -9.25
C GLU A 68 4.96 -4.32 -9.32
N ALA A 69 5.59 -4.83 -10.37
CA ALA A 69 7.02 -4.63 -10.61
C ALA A 69 7.34 -3.16 -10.89
N GLN A 70 6.59 -2.51 -11.79
CA GLN A 70 6.76 -1.07 -12.08
C GLN A 70 6.53 -0.21 -10.84
N ILE A 71 5.50 -0.55 -10.07
CA ILE A 71 5.20 0.11 -8.80
C ILE A 71 6.35 -0.07 -7.79
N ALA A 72 6.90 -1.28 -7.67
CA ALA A 72 8.04 -1.54 -6.78
C ALA A 72 9.28 -0.72 -7.16
N ASP A 73 9.55 -0.57 -8.46
CA ASP A 73 10.65 0.25 -8.96
C ASP A 73 10.40 1.74 -8.66
N GLU A 74 9.21 2.25 -8.89
CA GLU A 74 8.84 3.63 -8.54
C GLU A 74 8.99 3.91 -7.04
N VAL A 75 8.49 3.00 -6.20
CA VAL A 75 8.62 3.10 -4.73
C VAL A 75 10.09 3.13 -4.34
N PHE A 76 10.90 2.23 -4.90
CA PHE A 76 12.33 2.18 -4.61
C PHE A 76 13.05 3.46 -5.04
N ASP A 77 12.84 3.93 -6.27
CA ASP A 77 13.49 5.12 -6.78
C ASP A 77 13.07 6.37 -5.98
N THR A 78 11.80 6.49 -5.65
CA THR A 78 11.31 7.60 -4.82
C THR A 78 11.98 7.63 -3.45
N ILE A 79 12.10 6.47 -2.79
CA ILE A 79 12.69 6.37 -1.46
C ILE A 79 14.21 6.58 -1.52
N ARG A 80 14.87 6.05 -2.55
CA ARG A 80 16.32 6.12 -2.72
C ARG A 80 16.82 7.54 -2.98
N TYR A 81 16.12 8.30 -3.83
CA TYR A 81 16.64 9.58 -4.32
C TYR A 81 16.24 10.78 -3.47
N TRP A 82 15.34 10.62 -2.50
CA TRP A 82 14.98 11.72 -1.62
C TRP A 82 16.05 11.95 -0.54
N GLU A 83 16.53 13.19 -0.42
CA GLU A 83 17.62 13.54 0.50
C GLU A 83 17.14 13.89 1.93
N GLY A 84 15.83 13.99 2.15
CA GLY A 84 15.22 14.27 3.45
C GLY A 84 14.51 13.07 4.07
N ARG A 85 13.74 13.35 5.11
CA ARG A 85 12.85 12.37 5.74
C ARG A 85 11.66 12.09 4.84
N ILE A 86 11.19 10.84 4.85
CA ILE A 86 10.04 10.40 4.06
C ILE A 86 8.93 9.94 4.98
N ILE A 87 7.70 10.36 4.69
CA ILE A 87 6.47 9.89 5.34
C ILE A 87 5.64 9.21 4.27
N VAL A 88 5.53 7.88 4.35
CA VAL A 88 4.75 7.08 3.43
C VAL A 88 3.37 6.83 4.03
N ALA A 89 2.32 7.19 3.29
CA ALA A 89 0.94 6.87 3.64
C ALA A 89 0.47 5.65 2.84
N CYS A 90 0.09 4.59 3.53
CA CYS A 90 -0.30 3.32 2.95
C CYS A 90 -1.51 2.73 3.68
N VAL A 91 -2.37 2.00 2.98
CA VAL A 91 -3.44 1.21 3.61
C VAL A 91 -2.86 -0.08 4.17
N ALA A 92 -3.14 -0.38 5.45
CA ALA A 92 -2.56 -1.53 6.15
C ALA A 92 -2.90 -2.90 5.52
N SER A 93 -4.03 -3.02 4.83
CA SER A 93 -4.42 -4.24 4.13
C SER A 93 -3.64 -4.48 2.84
N ASN A 94 -2.98 -3.47 2.29
CA ASN A 94 -2.11 -3.64 1.14
C ASN A 94 -0.72 -4.13 1.59
N LEU A 95 -0.64 -5.41 2.00
CA LEU A 95 0.59 -6.01 2.49
C LEU A 95 1.70 -6.03 1.43
N GLN A 96 1.34 -6.15 0.16
CA GLN A 96 2.31 -6.08 -0.94
C GLN A 96 3.00 -4.71 -0.97
N ARG A 97 2.25 -3.62 -0.86
CA ARG A 97 2.81 -2.27 -0.81
C ARG A 97 3.66 -2.05 0.44
N VAL A 98 3.18 -2.52 1.59
CA VAL A 98 3.97 -2.48 2.83
C VAL A 98 5.31 -3.19 2.63
N GLN A 99 5.33 -4.39 2.04
CA GLN A 99 6.57 -5.12 1.76
C GLN A 99 7.49 -4.35 0.81
N GLN A 100 6.95 -3.76 -0.25
CA GLN A 100 7.73 -2.94 -1.20
C GLN A 100 8.40 -1.75 -0.50
N VAL A 101 7.67 -1.05 0.38
CA VAL A 101 8.21 0.09 1.16
C VAL A 101 9.30 -0.38 2.13
N LEU A 102 9.10 -1.48 2.86
CA LEU A 102 10.10 -2.03 3.78
C LEU A 102 11.38 -2.43 3.03
N ASN A 103 11.24 -3.11 1.90
CA ASN A 103 12.38 -3.51 1.06
C ASN A 103 13.13 -2.30 0.50
N ALA A 104 12.41 -1.29 0.05
CA ALA A 104 12.99 -0.06 -0.49
C ALA A 104 13.74 0.74 0.59
N ALA A 105 13.17 0.83 1.80
CA ALA A 105 13.81 1.49 2.92
C ALA A 105 15.11 0.82 3.32
N ASP A 106 15.10 -0.50 3.48
CA ASP A 106 16.30 -1.29 3.83
C ASP A 106 17.41 -1.13 2.78
N ARG A 107 17.08 -1.30 1.50
CA ARG A 107 18.04 -1.13 0.39
C ARG A 107 18.59 0.30 0.27
N SER A 108 17.87 1.27 0.80
CA SER A 108 18.27 2.70 0.80
C SER A 108 18.94 3.12 2.11
N GLY A 109 19.21 2.19 3.03
CA GLY A 109 19.85 2.47 4.31
C GLY A 109 18.98 3.27 5.29
N ARG A 110 17.66 3.27 5.11
CA ARG A 110 16.72 3.98 5.98
C ARG A 110 16.16 3.07 7.07
N LYS A 111 16.02 3.62 8.26
CA LYS A 111 15.24 3.00 9.35
C LYS A 111 13.78 3.36 9.21
N VAL A 112 12.91 2.43 9.58
CA VAL A 112 11.46 2.59 9.45
C VAL A 112 10.82 2.74 10.83
N VAL A 113 10.05 3.80 10.99
CA VAL A 113 9.18 4.02 12.14
C VAL A 113 7.75 3.73 11.72
N LEU A 114 7.12 2.81 12.43
CA LEU A 114 5.72 2.46 12.18
C LEU A 114 4.80 3.36 12.99
N THR A 115 3.81 3.93 12.32
CA THR A 115 2.75 4.72 12.94
C THR A 115 1.39 4.29 12.39
N GLY A 116 0.32 4.66 13.08
CA GLY A 116 -1.03 4.29 12.70
C GLY A 116 -1.70 3.34 13.69
N GLN A 117 -3.02 3.41 13.71
CA GLN A 117 -3.83 2.61 14.61
C GLN A 117 -3.83 1.14 14.18
N ASP A 118 -3.66 0.23 15.13
CA ASP A 118 -3.60 -1.23 14.90
C ASP A 118 -2.47 -1.75 13.99
N PHE A 119 -1.62 -0.87 13.48
CA PHE A 119 -0.63 -1.26 12.48
C PHE A 119 0.38 -2.28 13.00
N GLU A 120 0.92 -2.04 14.18
CA GLU A 120 1.87 -2.97 14.81
C GLU A 120 1.26 -4.38 14.96
N ARG A 121 -0.02 -4.47 15.26
CA ARG A 121 -0.75 -5.74 15.34
C ARG A 121 -0.88 -6.41 13.97
N ILE A 122 -1.23 -5.66 12.92
CA ILE A 122 -1.38 -6.18 11.55
C ILE A 122 -0.05 -6.72 11.05
N ILE A 123 1.03 -5.95 11.19
CA ILE A 123 2.38 -6.36 10.78
C ILE A 123 2.84 -7.61 11.52
N ARG A 124 2.69 -7.65 12.84
CA ARG A 124 3.06 -8.83 13.63
C ARG A 124 2.28 -10.07 13.23
N THR A 125 0.98 -9.91 12.90
CA THR A 125 0.15 -11.02 12.44
C THR A 125 0.58 -11.48 11.05
N ALA A 126 0.83 -10.55 10.13
CA ALA A 126 1.31 -10.87 8.79
C ALA A 126 2.67 -11.59 8.82
N MET A 127 3.58 -11.17 9.71
CA MET A 127 4.87 -11.84 9.91
C MET A 127 4.70 -13.26 10.47
N LYS A 128 3.82 -13.46 11.47
CA LYS A 128 3.53 -14.79 12.03
C LYS A 128 2.92 -15.75 10.99
N LEU A 129 2.18 -15.22 10.04
CA LEU A 129 1.59 -15.97 8.94
C LEU A 129 2.53 -16.11 7.74
N GLU A 130 3.77 -15.65 7.86
CA GLU A 130 4.78 -15.64 6.79
C GLU A 130 4.34 -14.89 5.52
N LYS A 131 3.40 -13.93 5.68
CA LYS A 131 2.88 -13.10 4.59
C LYS A 131 3.58 -11.74 4.47
N LEU A 132 4.46 -11.43 5.40
CA LEU A 132 5.33 -10.26 5.42
C LEU A 132 6.67 -10.63 6.05
N GLN A 133 7.76 -10.14 5.48
CA GLN A 133 9.11 -10.37 5.98
C GLN A 133 9.83 -9.04 6.23
N LEU A 134 10.56 -8.95 7.34
CA LEU A 134 11.48 -7.83 7.54
C LEU A 134 12.78 -8.14 6.79
N PRO A 135 13.24 -7.23 5.91
CA PRO A 135 14.49 -7.40 5.18
C PRO A 135 15.70 -7.49 6.12
N SER A 136 15.69 -6.74 7.23
CA SER A 136 16.69 -6.79 8.28
C SER A 136 16.06 -6.65 9.66
N GLU A 137 16.67 -7.28 10.67
CA GLU A 137 16.14 -7.28 12.05
C GLU A 137 16.13 -5.89 12.70
N ASP A 138 17.07 -5.04 12.30
CA ASP A 138 17.23 -3.69 12.83
C ASP A 138 16.56 -2.60 12.00
N LEU A 139 15.73 -2.97 11.00
CA LEU A 139 15.02 -2.03 10.14
C LEU A 139 14.03 -1.16 10.92
N LEU A 140 13.28 -1.78 11.83
CA LEU A 140 12.24 -1.10 12.59
C LEU A 140 12.79 -0.43 13.84
N VAL A 141 12.50 0.86 14.00
CA VAL A 141 12.88 1.64 15.18
C VAL A 141 11.66 2.24 15.86
N LYS A 142 11.75 2.44 17.16
CA LYS A 142 10.66 3.01 17.95
C LYS A 142 10.56 4.53 17.72
N PRO A 143 9.36 5.13 17.80
CA PRO A 143 9.19 6.58 17.61
C PRO A 143 10.12 7.42 18.48
N LYS A 144 10.35 7.04 19.74
CA LYS A 144 11.26 7.73 20.66
C LYS A 144 12.73 7.75 20.22
N GLU A 145 13.09 6.87 19.30
CA GLU A 145 14.46 6.73 18.79
C GLU A 145 14.71 7.52 17.51
N MET A 146 13.68 8.12 16.90
CA MET A 146 13.82 8.92 15.67
C MET A 146 14.92 9.97 15.76
N LYS A 147 15.05 10.63 16.93
CA LYS A 147 16.05 11.68 17.16
C LYS A 147 17.50 11.20 17.06
N LYS A 148 17.75 9.90 17.01
CA LYS A 148 19.10 9.32 16.86
C LYS A 148 19.58 9.26 15.41
N TYR A 149 18.69 9.50 14.46
CA TYR A 149 18.93 9.36 13.03
C TYR A 149 18.78 10.69 12.32
N ALA A 150 19.59 10.90 11.30
CA ALA A 150 19.45 12.05 10.41
C ALA A 150 18.17 11.89 9.53
N PRO A 151 17.59 13.00 9.03
CA PRO A 151 16.37 12.96 8.24
C PRO A 151 16.43 11.97 7.06
N GLU A 152 17.52 11.95 6.32
CA GLU A 152 17.77 11.07 5.19
C GLU A 152 17.86 9.59 5.56
N GLN A 153 18.02 9.27 6.84
CA GLN A 153 18.04 7.89 7.36
C GLN A 153 16.68 7.43 7.89
N LEU A 154 15.65 8.28 7.82
CA LEU A 154 14.33 7.98 8.38
C LEU A 154 13.26 7.86 7.31
N LEU A 155 12.44 6.83 7.46
CA LEU A 155 11.17 6.66 6.79
C LEU A 155 10.10 6.39 7.85
N ILE A 156 9.03 7.17 7.82
CA ILE A 156 7.86 6.94 8.65
C ILE A 156 6.81 6.27 7.78
N LEU A 157 6.38 5.08 8.16
CA LEU A 157 5.32 4.35 7.49
C LEU A 157 4.03 4.52 8.29
N GLU A 158 3.18 5.42 7.81
CA GLU A 158 1.85 5.68 8.36
C GLU A 158 0.82 4.80 7.67
N THR A 159 0.12 4.01 8.44
CA THR A 159 -0.90 3.13 7.91
C THR A 159 -2.18 3.15 8.75
N GLY A 160 -3.23 2.61 8.15
CA GLY A 160 -4.53 2.49 8.79
C GLY A 160 -5.53 1.84 7.86
N ARG A 161 -6.80 1.93 8.19
CA ARG A 161 -7.90 1.57 7.31
C ARG A 161 -8.02 2.59 6.18
N MET A 162 -8.80 2.26 5.15
CA MET A 162 -9.04 3.17 4.03
C MET A 162 -9.39 4.59 4.53
N GLY A 163 -8.64 5.59 4.07
CA GLY A 163 -8.81 7.00 4.43
C GLY A 163 -8.18 7.45 5.77
N GLU A 164 -7.78 6.54 6.65
CA GLU A 164 -7.12 6.90 7.91
C GLU A 164 -5.73 7.51 7.71
N PRO A 165 -4.86 6.97 6.82
CA PRO A 165 -3.55 7.57 6.57
C PRO A 165 -3.65 9.03 6.11
N ILE A 166 -4.60 9.36 5.25
CA ILE A 166 -4.81 10.74 4.76
C ILE A 166 -5.22 11.68 5.91
N LYS A 167 -6.12 11.25 6.79
CA LYS A 167 -6.49 12.01 7.99
C LYS A 167 -5.33 12.16 8.96
N SER A 168 -4.48 11.14 9.06
CA SER A 168 -3.29 11.17 9.88
C SER A 168 -2.26 12.18 9.36
N LEU A 169 -2.04 12.26 8.04
CA LEU A 169 -1.21 13.29 7.42
C LEU A 169 -1.68 14.71 7.77
N GLN A 170 -3.00 14.96 7.77
CA GLN A 170 -3.55 16.25 8.21
C GLN A 170 -3.19 16.56 9.67
N LYS A 171 -3.28 15.56 10.56
CA LYS A 171 -2.87 15.73 11.97
C LYS A 171 -1.38 15.99 12.11
N MET A 172 -0.55 15.31 11.33
CA MET A 172 0.90 15.53 11.31
C MET A 172 1.25 16.96 10.84
N ALA A 173 0.60 17.46 9.79
CA ALA A 173 0.81 18.81 9.27
C ALA A 173 0.29 19.89 10.22
N ASN A 174 -0.79 19.63 10.95
CA ASN A 174 -1.39 20.54 11.92
C ASN A 174 -0.81 20.41 13.35
N ASN A 175 0.25 19.61 13.54
CA ASN A 175 0.89 19.35 14.84
C ASN A 175 -0.03 18.71 15.90
N THR A 176 -1.02 17.94 15.49
CA THR A 176 -1.97 17.26 16.40
C THR A 176 -1.84 15.74 16.41
N HIS A 177 -0.85 15.19 15.71
CA HIS A 177 -0.64 13.75 15.61
C HIS A 177 -0.08 13.11 16.88
N GLY A 178 0.67 13.86 17.68
CA GLY A 178 1.24 13.38 18.96
C GLY A 178 2.57 12.62 18.84
N VAL A 179 2.90 12.05 17.69
CA VAL A 179 4.15 11.29 17.45
C VAL A 179 5.01 11.94 16.37
N VAL A 180 4.41 12.28 15.25
CA VAL A 180 5.08 12.82 14.07
C VAL A 180 4.53 14.22 13.75
N ARG A 181 5.42 15.11 13.40
CA ARG A 181 5.12 16.41 12.81
C ARG A 181 5.74 16.45 11.42
N ILE A 182 5.01 16.96 10.44
CA ILE A 182 5.54 17.25 9.10
C ILE A 182 6.38 18.52 9.19
N GLU A 183 7.57 18.46 8.61
CA GLU A 183 8.56 19.55 8.66
C GLU A 183 9.00 19.93 7.24
N GLU A 184 9.63 21.09 7.13
CA GLU A 184 10.24 21.54 5.88
C GLU A 184 11.29 20.52 5.40
N GLY A 185 11.27 20.17 4.11
CA GLY A 185 12.17 19.19 3.51
C GLY A 185 11.69 17.74 3.61
N ASP A 186 10.56 17.45 4.28
CA ASP A 186 9.94 16.14 4.24
C ASP A 186 9.36 15.83 2.86
N LEU A 187 9.38 14.55 2.49
CA LEU A 187 8.54 14.02 1.43
C LEU A 187 7.36 13.28 2.04
N VAL A 188 6.15 13.68 1.70
CA VAL A 188 4.94 12.91 1.95
C VAL A 188 4.62 12.10 0.69
N TYR A 189 4.77 10.80 0.77
CA TYR A 189 4.52 9.88 -0.34
C TYR A 189 3.24 9.11 -0.11
N ILE A 190 2.20 9.44 -0.88
CA ILE A 190 0.89 8.79 -0.81
C ILE A 190 0.90 7.61 -1.77
N THR A 191 0.87 6.40 -1.23
CA THR A 191 0.95 5.15 -2.00
C THR A 191 -0.39 4.40 -2.06
N THR A 192 -1.48 5.11 -1.78
CA THR A 192 -2.85 4.58 -1.90
C THR A 192 -3.57 5.32 -3.01
N THR A 193 -4.26 4.59 -3.87
CA THR A 193 -5.15 5.19 -4.87
C THR A 193 -6.41 5.68 -4.16
N PRO A 194 -6.69 6.97 -4.16
CA PRO A 194 -7.90 7.49 -3.55
C PRO A 194 -9.11 7.06 -4.37
N THR A 195 -10.20 6.71 -3.69
CA THR A 195 -11.50 6.60 -4.36
C THR A 195 -11.98 7.99 -4.78
N THR A 196 -12.84 8.09 -5.79
CA THR A 196 -13.43 9.36 -6.24
C THR A 196 -14.02 10.19 -5.08
N ALA A 197 -14.62 9.50 -4.08
CA ALA A 197 -15.14 10.16 -2.88
C ALA A 197 -14.04 10.77 -1.99
N MET A 198 -12.79 10.34 -2.13
CA MET A 198 -11.65 10.81 -1.33
C MET A 198 -10.80 11.87 -2.04
N GLU A 199 -10.95 12.07 -3.34
CA GLU A 199 -10.11 12.99 -4.13
C GLU A 199 -10.05 14.40 -3.52
N THR A 200 -11.21 14.95 -3.14
CA THR A 200 -11.27 16.27 -2.50
C THR A 200 -10.53 16.28 -1.15
N THR A 201 -10.58 15.19 -0.39
CA THR A 201 -9.90 15.08 0.89
C THR A 201 -8.39 14.98 0.69
N VAL A 202 -7.94 14.26 -0.31
CA VAL A 202 -6.52 14.14 -0.68
C VAL A 202 -6.00 15.52 -1.12
N ALA A 203 -6.68 16.20 -2.04
CA ALA A 203 -6.28 17.53 -2.50
C ALA A 203 -6.16 18.55 -1.36
N LYS A 204 -7.13 18.57 -0.43
CA LYS A 204 -7.03 19.40 0.78
C LYS A 204 -5.85 19.03 1.68
N THR A 205 -5.55 17.74 1.75
CA THR A 205 -4.42 17.26 2.55
C THR A 205 -3.09 17.69 1.93
N GLU A 206 -2.97 17.62 0.62
CA GLU A 206 -1.80 18.11 -0.11
C GLU A 206 -1.55 19.61 0.15
N ASP A 207 -2.60 20.43 0.07
CA ASP A 207 -2.50 21.87 0.38
C ASP A 207 -1.96 22.11 1.79
N ILE A 208 -2.45 21.37 2.78
CA ILE A 208 -2.02 21.49 4.18
C ILE A 208 -0.55 21.06 4.32
N VAL A 209 -0.17 19.98 3.66
CA VAL A 209 1.21 19.44 3.68
C VAL A 209 2.18 20.42 3.01
N TYR A 210 1.84 20.97 1.85
CA TYR A 210 2.66 21.99 1.18
C TYR A 210 2.83 23.25 2.04
N ARG A 211 1.80 23.69 2.73
CA ARG A 211 1.90 24.83 3.68
C ARG A 211 2.80 24.54 4.87
N ALA A 212 2.96 23.28 5.25
CA ALA A 212 3.92 22.87 6.28
C ALA A 212 5.38 22.81 5.77
N GLY A 213 5.62 23.08 4.48
CA GLY A 213 6.95 23.12 3.86
C GLY A 213 7.44 21.78 3.31
N ALA A 214 6.59 20.77 3.29
CA ALA A 214 6.91 19.45 2.74
C ALA A 214 6.54 19.35 1.26
N THR A 215 7.10 18.36 0.57
CA THR A 215 6.73 17.98 -0.81
C THR A 215 5.77 16.80 -0.77
N VAL A 216 4.80 16.78 -1.67
CA VAL A 216 3.89 15.63 -1.83
C VAL A 216 4.18 14.93 -3.15
N LYS A 217 4.22 13.59 -3.10
CA LYS A 217 4.19 12.73 -4.26
C LYS A 217 3.06 11.72 -4.10
N GLN A 218 2.29 11.50 -5.15
CA GLN A 218 1.37 10.38 -5.25
C GLN A 218 2.00 9.29 -6.11
N ILE A 219 1.64 8.04 -5.83
CA ILE A 219 2.05 6.91 -6.66
C ILE A 219 1.36 7.00 -8.02
N SER A 220 2.11 6.63 -9.07
CA SER A 220 1.56 6.52 -10.43
C SER A 220 0.81 5.19 -10.56
N ASP A 221 -0.46 5.22 -10.88
CA ASP A 221 -1.29 4.02 -11.15
C ASP A 221 -1.46 3.79 -12.65
#